data_83307013eb070b20b4f483c88be15bcb
#
_entry.id   83307013eb070b20b4f483c88be15bcb
#
_cell.length_a   1.000
_cell.length_b   1.000
_cell.length_c   1.000
_cell.angle_alpha   90.00
_cell.angle_beta   90.00
_cell.angle_gamma   90.00
#
_symmetry.space_group_name_H-M   'P 1'
#
loop_
_entity.id
_entity.type
_entity.pdbx_description
1 polymer ?
#
loop_
_entity_poly.entity_id
_entity_poly.type
_entity_poly.pdbx_seq_one_letter_code
_entity_poly.pdbx_strand_id
1 'polypeptide(L)'
;YNALGAMHGTIMVFLGVVPMVVGAFGNYLVPLQVGAPDMAFPKLNMASYWVYFIGGVVMLASFFVPDQLPAHSGWTSYVPLATLSSGPGQTLWLVGMIFLITSSLLGSTNIIVTIFQLRVPGLTWMRLPFFIWAQLVTSFLLLLAFPPLEAAGIFQLLDRVAGTHFFDPYMGGSVLLYQHLFWFLAHPEVYVLILPALGIVAEVIANNIRKPLWGYKSMV
;
A
#
# COMPACT_ATOMS: atom_id res chain seq x y z
N TYR A 1 12.78 -22.02 -3.81
CA TYR A 1 13.46 -20.74 -3.98
C TYR A 1 12.49 -19.67 -4.51
N ASN A 2 11.86 -19.89 -5.68
CA ASN A 2 10.98 -18.91 -6.31
C ASN A 2 9.80 -18.46 -5.42
N ALA A 3 9.17 -19.40 -4.70
CA ALA A 3 8.09 -19.09 -3.78
C ALA A 3 8.55 -18.19 -2.61
N LEU A 4 9.70 -18.49 -2.03
CA LEU A 4 10.27 -17.67 -0.95
C LEU A 4 10.66 -16.28 -1.46
N GLY A 5 11.24 -16.18 -2.67
CA GLY A 5 11.57 -14.90 -3.28
C GLY A 5 10.33 -14.04 -3.58
N ALA A 6 9.28 -14.66 -4.14
CA ALA A 6 8.00 -13.98 -4.39
C ALA A 6 7.35 -13.45 -3.13
N MET A 7 7.29 -14.29 -2.09
CA MET A 7 6.71 -13.91 -0.80
C MET A 7 7.58 -12.90 -0.04
N HIS A 8 8.91 -13.01 -0.12
CA HIS A 8 9.79 -12.02 0.49
C HIS A 8 9.54 -10.62 -0.09
N GLY A 9 9.51 -10.49 -1.43
CA GLY A 9 9.20 -9.22 -2.08
C GLY A 9 7.83 -8.67 -1.67
N THR A 10 6.81 -9.50 -1.67
CA THR A 10 5.45 -9.12 -1.25
C THR A 10 5.39 -8.69 0.22
N ILE A 11 6.00 -9.46 1.13
CA ILE A 11 6.01 -9.15 2.56
C ILE A 11 6.76 -7.84 2.82
N MET A 12 7.93 -7.66 2.22
CA MET A 12 8.70 -6.44 2.44
C MET A 12 7.95 -5.19 2.00
N VAL A 13 7.30 -5.23 0.84
CA VAL A 13 6.60 -4.07 0.29
C VAL A 13 5.26 -3.87 0.99
N PHE A 14 4.35 -4.85 0.95
CA PHE A 14 2.95 -4.67 1.35
C PHE A 14 2.66 -4.99 2.82
N LEU A 15 3.46 -5.82 3.48
CA LEU A 15 3.28 -6.19 4.90
C LEU A 15 4.32 -5.56 5.83
N GLY A 16 5.45 -5.09 5.31
CA GLY A 16 6.52 -4.50 6.11
C GLY A 16 6.58 -2.99 5.99
N VAL A 17 7.21 -2.50 4.92
CA VAL A 17 7.62 -1.09 4.84
C VAL A 17 6.46 -0.12 4.73
N VAL A 18 5.49 -0.34 3.84
CA VAL A 18 4.32 0.55 3.69
C VAL A 18 3.50 0.62 4.98
N PRO A 19 3.10 -0.50 5.60
CA PRO A 19 2.39 -0.44 6.87
C PRO A 19 3.19 0.22 8.00
N MET A 20 4.51 0.09 8.01
CA MET A 20 5.34 0.75 9.02
C MET A 20 5.36 2.27 8.82
N VAL A 21 5.65 2.75 7.61
CA VAL A 21 5.84 4.20 7.38
C VAL A 21 4.51 4.96 7.28
N VAL A 22 3.47 4.37 6.71
CA VAL A 22 2.15 4.99 6.57
C VAL A 22 1.23 4.56 7.72
N GLY A 23 1.13 3.26 7.96
CA GLY A 23 0.25 2.70 8.99
C GLY A 23 0.70 3.06 10.39
N ALA A 24 1.91 2.67 10.81
CA ALA A 24 2.36 2.90 12.18
C ALA A 24 2.76 4.37 12.41
N PHE A 25 3.76 4.88 11.70
CA PHE A 25 4.22 6.26 11.90
C PHE A 25 3.14 7.27 11.51
N GLY A 26 2.39 7.04 10.42
CA GLY A 26 1.31 7.94 10.00
C GLY A 26 0.22 8.04 11.06
N ASN A 27 -0.34 6.93 11.52
CA ASN A 27 -1.41 6.92 12.52
C ASN A 27 -0.98 7.46 13.89
N TYR A 28 0.30 7.32 14.23
CA TYR A 28 0.82 7.82 15.50
C TYR A 28 1.20 9.31 15.43
N LEU A 29 1.98 9.70 14.43
CA LEU A 29 2.55 11.05 14.35
C LEU A 29 1.58 12.09 13.76
N VAL A 30 0.69 11.68 12.82
CA VAL A 30 -0.22 12.65 12.18
C VAL A 30 -1.13 13.34 13.20
N PRO A 31 -1.88 12.63 14.06
CA PRO A 31 -2.70 13.29 15.07
C PRO A 31 -1.88 14.19 15.99
N LEU A 32 -0.73 13.72 16.46
CA LEU A 32 0.15 14.50 17.35
C LEU A 32 0.63 15.79 16.69
N GLN A 33 1.07 15.71 15.44
CA GLN A 33 1.66 16.87 14.73
C GLN A 33 0.60 17.87 14.24
N VAL A 34 -0.64 17.43 13.98
CA VAL A 34 -1.73 18.34 13.64
C VAL A 34 -2.49 18.84 14.87
N GLY A 35 -2.22 18.27 16.05
CA GLY A 35 -2.86 18.62 17.31
C GLY A 35 -4.26 18.02 17.47
N ALA A 36 -4.57 16.96 16.76
CA ALA A 36 -5.82 16.22 16.89
C ALA A 36 -5.77 15.21 18.04
N PRO A 37 -6.88 14.95 18.74
CA PRO A 37 -6.93 13.94 19.80
C PRO A 37 -6.81 12.52 19.27
N ASP A 38 -7.25 12.26 18.04
CA ASP A 38 -7.21 10.97 17.35
C ASP A 38 -7.33 11.20 15.84
N MET A 39 -7.29 10.11 15.07
CA MET A 39 -7.62 10.12 13.64
C MET A 39 -9.09 10.52 13.43
N ALA A 40 -9.41 11.05 12.24
CA ALA A 40 -10.77 11.53 11.93
C ALA A 40 -11.84 10.43 12.07
N PHE A 41 -11.50 9.20 11.68
CA PHE A 41 -12.40 8.06 11.74
C PHE A 41 -11.76 6.88 12.52
N PRO A 42 -11.82 6.86 13.87
CA PRO A 42 -11.18 5.81 14.67
C PRO A 42 -11.68 4.40 14.35
N LYS A 43 -13.00 4.25 14.10
CA LYS A 43 -13.58 2.95 13.71
C LYS A 43 -13.09 2.47 12.35
N LEU A 44 -12.92 3.38 11.39
CA LEU A 44 -12.37 3.07 10.08
C LEU A 44 -10.89 2.67 10.20
N ASN A 45 -10.15 3.33 11.08
CA ASN A 45 -8.77 3.00 11.39
C ASN A 45 -8.64 1.58 11.93
N MET A 46 -9.48 1.22 12.89
CA MET A 46 -9.53 -0.13 13.43
C MET A 46 -9.93 -1.16 12.36
N ALA A 47 -10.91 -0.83 11.51
CA ALA A 47 -11.32 -1.69 10.41
C ALA A 47 -10.17 -1.93 9.42
N SER A 48 -9.41 -0.88 9.05
CA SER A 48 -8.25 -1.01 8.16
C SER A 48 -7.19 -1.96 8.73
N TYR A 49 -6.92 -1.87 10.04
CA TYR A 49 -5.99 -2.78 10.71
C TYR A 49 -6.46 -4.25 10.64
N TRP A 50 -7.74 -4.52 10.92
CA TRP A 50 -8.25 -5.88 10.87
C TRP A 50 -8.26 -6.46 9.46
N VAL A 51 -8.60 -5.65 8.46
CA VAL A 51 -8.52 -6.04 7.03
C VAL A 51 -7.08 -6.36 6.66
N TYR A 52 -6.11 -5.54 7.07
CA TYR A 52 -4.68 -5.81 6.89
C TYR A 52 -4.26 -7.13 7.56
N PHE A 53 -4.65 -7.34 8.81
CA PHE A 53 -4.30 -8.55 9.56
C PHE A 53 -4.85 -9.82 8.88
N ILE A 54 -6.12 -9.79 8.47
CA ILE A 54 -6.74 -10.90 7.74
C ILE A 54 -6.00 -11.16 6.42
N GLY A 55 -5.68 -10.10 5.66
CA GLY A 55 -4.91 -10.23 4.42
C GLY A 55 -3.55 -10.90 4.64
N GLY A 56 -2.83 -10.52 5.68
CA GLY A 56 -1.56 -11.12 6.06
C GLY A 56 -1.69 -12.60 6.44
N VAL A 57 -2.72 -12.95 7.21
CA VAL A 57 -2.99 -14.35 7.59
C VAL A 57 -3.35 -15.20 6.37
N VAL A 58 -4.20 -14.70 5.47
CA VAL A 58 -4.57 -15.40 4.23
C VAL A 58 -3.35 -15.62 3.34
N MET A 59 -2.48 -14.62 3.23
CA MET A 59 -1.25 -14.73 2.46
C MET A 59 -0.28 -15.73 3.08
N LEU A 60 -0.13 -15.75 4.40
CA LEU A 60 0.67 -16.73 5.11
C LEU A 60 0.11 -18.14 4.95
N ALA A 61 -1.21 -18.30 4.94
CA ALA A 61 -1.88 -19.59 4.73
C ALA A 61 -1.52 -20.22 3.37
N SER A 62 -1.09 -19.43 2.38
CA SER A 62 -0.64 -19.93 1.08
C SER A 62 0.54 -20.90 1.16
N PHE A 63 1.32 -20.86 2.23
CA PHE A 63 2.44 -21.78 2.47
C PHE A 63 2.03 -23.15 3.01
N PHE A 64 0.82 -23.26 3.56
CA PHE A 64 0.33 -24.46 4.24
C PHE A 64 -0.67 -25.25 3.40
N VAL A 65 -0.82 -24.93 2.13
CA VAL A 65 -1.73 -25.64 1.23
C VAL A 65 -1.12 -27.00 0.85
N PRO A 66 -1.83 -28.10 1.06
CA PRO A 66 -1.33 -29.43 0.73
C PRO A 66 -1.05 -29.60 -0.77
N ASP A 67 0.00 -30.35 -1.09
CA ASP A 67 0.41 -30.81 -2.43
C ASP A 67 0.64 -29.71 -3.48
N GLN A 68 0.72 -28.46 -3.08
CA GLN A 68 0.88 -27.36 -4.02
C GLN A 68 1.85 -26.31 -3.52
N LEU A 69 2.60 -25.71 -4.44
CA LEU A 69 3.52 -24.65 -4.13
C LEU A 69 2.77 -23.35 -3.75
N PRO A 70 3.27 -22.59 -2.78
CA PRO A 70 2.79 -21.23 -2.55
C PRO A 70 3.00 -20.39 -3.81
N ALA A 71 2.48 -19.15 -3.80
CA ALA A 71 2.66 -18.23 -4.93
C ALA A 71 4.14 -18.15 -5.34
N HIS A 72 4.45 -18.43 -6.58
CA HIS A 72 5.81 -18.52 -7.09
C HIS A 72 6.05 -17.76 -8.41
N SER A 73 5.05 -16.96 -8.82
CA SER A 73 5.11 -16.11 -10.02
C SER A 73 5.80 -14.76 -9.82
N GLY A 74 6.51 -14.59 -8.69
CA GLY A 74 7.13 -13.32 -8.27
C GLY A 74 6.12 -12.39 -7.58
N TRP A 75 6.63 -11.37 -6.89
CA TRP A 75 5.80 -10.39 -6.19
C TRP A 75 4.95 -9.53 -7.14
N THR A 76 5.35 -9.44 -8.41
CA THR A 76 4.60 -8.73 -9.45
C THR A 76 3.42 -9.52 -10.01
N SER A 77 3.40 -10.86 -9.78
CA SER A 77 2.32 -11.75 -10.21
C SER A 77 1.97 -11.64 -11.70
N TYR A 78 2.97 -11.54 -12.56
CA TYR A 78 2.76 -11.35 -14.01
C TYR A 78 2.03 -12.52 -14.65
N VAL A 79 1.11 -12.19 -15.51
CA VAL A 79 0.43 -13.13 -16.40
C VAL A 79 1.30 -13.33 -17.67
N PRO A 80 1.30 -14.50 -18.32
CA PRO A 80 0.46 -15.67 -18.05
C PRO A 80 0.95 -16.58 -16.92
N LEU A 81 2.17 -16.39 -16.40
CA LEU A 81 2.74 -17.29 -15.39
C LEU A 81 1.83 -17.42 -14.16
N ALA A 82 1.30 -16.32 -13.64
CA ALA A 82 0.47 -16.31 -12.44
C ALA A 82 -0.92 -16.94 -12.67
N THR A 83 -1.47 -16.91 -13.89
CA THR A 83 -2.73 -17.57 -14.24
C THR A 83 -2.54 -19.06 -14.52
N LEU A 84 -1.42 -19.43 -15.17
CA LEU A 84 -1.07 -20.81 -15.47
C LEU A 84 -0.48 -21.55 -14.25
N SER A 85 0.07 -20.83 -13.28
CA SER A 85 0.54 -21.40 -12.02
C SER A 85 -0.58 -22.17 -11.34
N SER A 86 -0.48 -23.47 -11.39
CA SER A 86 -1.46 -24.36 -10.76
C SER A 86 -1.41 -24.17 -9.25
N GLY A 87 -2.57 -24.10 -8.63
CA GLY A 87 -2.69 -24.28 -7.21
C GLY A 87 -3.32 -23.12 -6.44
N PRO A 88 -3.91 -23.43 -5.30
CA PRO A 88 -4.61 -22.46 -4.46
C PRO A 88 -3.67 -21.45 -3.80
N GLY A 89 -2.35 -21.71 -3.74
CA GLY A 89 -1.38 -20.78 -3.16
C GLY A 89 -1.37 -19.41 -3.86
N GLN A 90 -1.40 -19.39 -5.19
CA GLN A 90 -1.50 -18.13 -5.95
C GLN A 90 -2.87 -17.45 -5.78
N THR A 91 -3.94 -18.23 -5.64
CA THR A 91 -5.28 -17.69 -5.36
C THR A 91 -5.35 -17.06 -3.99
N LEU A 92 -4.78 -17.69 -2.96
CA LEU A 92 -4.70 -17.13 -1.60
C LEU A 92 -3.84 -15.87 -1.58
N TRP A 93 -2.74 -15.85 -2.34
CA TRP A 93 -1.91 -14.64 -2.48
C TRP A 93 -2.72 -13.47 -3.06
N LEU A 94 -3.51 -13.69 -4.13
CA LEU A 94 -4.37 -12.67 -4.72
C LEU A 94 -5.44 -12.16 -3.74
N VAL A 95 -6.12 -13.07 -3.04
CA VAL A 95 -7.10 -12.70 -2.02
C VAL A 95 -6.43 -11.87 -0.91
N GLY A 96 -5.27 -12.32 -0.41
CA GLY A 96 -4.48 -11.55 0.57
C GLY A 96 -4.12 -10.16 0.06
N MET A 97 -3.67 -10.02 -1.18
CA MET A 97 -3.35 -8.73 -1.80
C MET A 97 -4.56 -7.79 -1.86
N ILE A 98 -5.74 -8.27 -2.26
CA ILE A 98 -6.97 -7.48 -2.29
C ILE A 98 -7.28 -6.91 -0.88
N PHE A 99 -7.17 -7.73 0.17
CA PHE A 99 -7.34 -7.26 1.53
C PHE A 99 -6.32 -6.19 1.93
N LEU A 100 -5.04 -6.37 1.58
CA LEU A 100 -3.99 -5.41 1.89
C LEU A 100 -4.19 -4.07 1.19
N ILE A 101 -4.59 -4.10 -0.09
CA ILE A 101 -4.89 -2.91 -0.88
C ILE A 101 -6.11 -2.18 -0.29
N THR A 102 -7.20 -2.89 -0.03
CA THR A 102 -8.41 -2.32 0.60
C THR A 102 -8.07 -1.66 1.94
N SER A 103 -7.26 -2.31 2.78
CA SER A 103 -6.79 -1.74 4.05
C SER A 103 -6.05 -0.41 3.85
N SER A 104 -5.15 -0.36 2.87
CA SER A 104 -4.38 0.85 2.56
C SER A 104 -5.24 2.00 2.06
N LEU A 105 -6.29 1.72 1.28
CA LEU A 105 -7.27 2.72 0.83
C LEU A 105 -8.05 3.32 2.02
N LEU A 106 -8.48 2.48 2.96
CA LEU A 106 -9.17 2.94 4.18
C LEU A 106 -8.26 3.83 5.04
N GLY A 107 -6.99 3.41 5.23
CA GLY A 107 -6.00 4.16 5.99
C GLY A 107 -5.65 5.50 5.36
N SER A 108 -5.39 5.54 4.06
CA SER A 108 -5.06 6.77 3.33
C SER A 108 -6.21 7.78 3.36
N THR A 109 -7.45 7.33 3.17
CA THR A 109 -8.64 8.19 3.31
C THR A 109 -8.68 8.84 4.70
N ASN A 110 -8.43 8.06 5.74
CA ASN A 110 -8.45 8.55 7.11
C ASN A 110 -7.34 9.59 7.38
N ILE A 111 -6.12 9.35 6.90
CA ILE A 111 -5.00 10.31 7.02
C ILE A 111 -5.34 11.62 6.32
N ILE A 112 -5.84 11.57 5.08
CA ILE A 112 -6.22 12.77 4.33
C ILE A 112 -7.24 13.60 5.11
N VAL A 113 -8.34 12.99 5.55
CA VAL A 113 -9.40 13.70 6.28
C VAL A 113 -8.88 14.25 7.60
N THR A 114 -8.04 13.51 8.33
CA THR A 114 -7.42 13.98 9.56
C THR A 114 -6.61 15.25 9.34
N ILE A 115 -5.75 15.28 8.32
CA ILE A 115 -4.92 16.44 8.01
C ILE A 115 -5.76 17.62 7.51
N PHE A 116 -6.84 17.39 6.76
CA PHE A 116 -7.66 18.48 6.26
C PHE A 116 -8.57 19.09 7.33
N GLN A 117 -9.19 18.28 8.17
CA GLN A 117 -10.29 18.73 9.04
C GLN A 117 -9.89 18.90 10.50
N LEU A 118 -8.90 18.17 11.00
CA LEU A 118 -8.62 18.13 12.43
C LEU A 118 -7.37 18.94 12.85
N ARG A 119 -6.87 19.81 12.00
CA ARG A 119 -5.78 20.73 12.37
C ARG A 119 -6.25 21.70 13.43
N VAL A 120 -5.40 21.92 14.45
CA VAL A 120 -5.67 22.94 15.46
C VAL A 120 -5.77 24.33 14.84
N PRO A 121 -6.60 25.22 15.40
CA PRO A 121 -6.71 26.61 14.96
C PRO A 121 -5.32 27.30 14.94
N GLY A 122 -5.01 27.98 13.84
CA GLY A 122 -3.71 28.65 13.66
C GLY A 122 -2.64 27.81 12.96
N LEU A 123 -2.81 26.51 12.82
CA LEU A 123 -1.93 25.63 12.04
C LEU A 123 -2.30 25.71 10.55
N THR A 124 -1.77 26.72 9.87
CA THR A 124 -1.97 26.90 8.42
C THR A 124 -1.12 25.90 7.63
N TRP A 125 -1.43 25.72 6.35
CA TRP A 125 -0.72 24.80 5.46
C TRP A 125 0.80 24.98 5.48
N MET A 126 1.29 26.23 5.39
CA MET A 126 2.73 26.53 5.40
C MET A 126 3.38 26.48 6.79
N ARG A 127 2.63 26.06 7.81
CA ARG A 127 3.15 25.80 9.17
C ARG A 127 3.10 24.34 9.54
N LEU A 128 2.61 23.47 8.65
CA LEU A 128 2.60 22.03 8.87
C LEU A 128 4.03 21.51 8.99
N PRO A 129 4.30 20.55 9.87
CA PRO A 129 5.55 19.79 9.84
C PRO A 129 5.78 19.14 8.48
N PHE A 130 7.03 19.01 8.07
CA PHE A 130 7.36 18.48 6.74
C PHE A 130 6.91 17.02 6.57
N PHE A 131 6.96 16.24 7.65
CA PHE A 131 6.43 14.88 7.67
C PHE A 131 4.93 14.82 7.34
N ILE A 132 4.14 15.80 7.79
CA ILE A 132 2.70 15.84 7.47
C ILE A 132 2.47 16.07 5.98
N TRP A 133 3.27 16.90 5.31
CA TRP A 133 3.23 17.04 3.86
C TRP A 133 3.58 15.74 3.16
N ALA A 134 4.64 15.06 3.61
CA ALA A 134 5.04 13.77 3.07
C ALA A 134 3.91 12.73 3.21
N GLN A 135 3.27 12.64 4.38
CA GLN A 135 2.14 11.73 4.61
C GLN A 135 0.90 12.09 3.77
N LEU A 136 0.63 13.38 3.60
CA LEU A 136 -0.49 13.84 2.78
C LEU A 136 -0.32 13.43 1.32
N VAL A 137 0.83 13.74 0.72
CA VAL A 137 1.13 13.38 -0.68
C VAL A 137 1.14 11.87 -0.84
N THR A 138 1.75 11.15 0.08
CA THR A 138 1.76 9.68 0.10
C THR A 138 0.35 9.10 0.14
N SER A 139 -0.53 9.66 0.96
CA SER A 139 -1.92 9.19 1.07
C SER A 139 -2.72 9.44 -0.22
N PHE A 140 -2.48 10.54 -0.93
CA PHE A 140 -3.05 10.78 -2.25
C PHE A 140 -2.51 9.82 -3.31
N LEU A 141 -1.20 9.52 -3.29
CA LEU A 141 -0.62 8.53 -4.19
C LEU A 141 -1.25 7.15 -3.99
N LEU A 142 -1.42 6.72 -2.73
CA LEU A 142 -2.11 5.47 -2.40
C LEU A 142 -3.55 5.45 -2.91
N LEU A 143 -4.31 6.50 -2.64
CA LEU A 143 -5.72 6.58 -3.03
C LEU A 143 -5.93 6.52 -4.55
N LEU A 144 -5.00 7.09 -5.32
CA LEU A 144 -5.09 7.12 -6.78
C LEU A 144 -4.49 5.88 -7.45
N ALA A 145 -3.43 5.31 -6.88
CA ALA A 145 -2.68 4.24 -7.51
C ALA A 145 -3.17 2.83 -7.14
N PHE A 146 -3.70 2.63 -5.95
CA PHE A 146 -4.17 1.31 -5.50
C PHE A 146 -5.41 0.77 -6.23
N PRO A 147 -6.43 1.56 -6.60
CA PRO A 147 -7.59 1.01 -7.31
C PRO A 147 -7.25 0.29 -8.63
N PRO A 148 -6.35 0.77 -9.50
CA PRO A 148 -5.93 0.01 -10.68
C PRO A 148 -5.27 -1.33 -10.35
N LEU A 149 -4.46 -1.41 -9.30
CA LEU A 149 -3.89 -2.69 -8.86
C LEU A 149 -4.95 -3.62 -8.27
N GLU A 150 -5.89 -3.09 -7.49
CA GLU A 150 -7.01 -3.87 -6.95
C GLU A 150 -7.84 -4.46 -8.09
N ALA A 151 -8.14 -3.66 -9.13
CA ALA A 151 -8.80 -4.14 -10.33
C ALA A 151 -8.01 -5.26 -11.04
N ALA A 152 -6.69 -5.10 -11.19
CA ALA A 152 -5.82 -6.13 -11.77
C ALA A 152 -5.84 -7.42 -10.96
N GLY A 153 -5.79 -7.32 -9.64
CA GLY A 153 -5.88 -8.47 -8.73
C GLY A 153 -7.23 -9.19 -8.82
N ILE A 154 -8.33 -8.43 -8.87
CA ILE A 154 -9.69 -8.98 -9.02
C ILE A 154 -9.83 -9.67 -10.39
N PHE A 155 -9.41 -9.05 -11.48
CA PHE A 155 -9.48 -9.65 -12.81
C PHE A 155 -8.65 -10.93 -12.90
N GLN A 156 -7.44 -10.93 -12.32
CA GLN A 156 -6.61 -12.13 -12.26
C GLN A 156 -7.25 -13.23 -11.39
N LEU A 157 -7.89 -12.86 -10.30
CA LEU A 157 -8.62 -13.79 -9.45
C LEU A 157 -9.82 -14.40 -10.20
N LEU A 158 -10.58 -13.60 -10.95
CA LEU A 158 -11.70 -14.06 -11.77
C LEU A 158 -11.22 -14.98 -12.90
N ASP A 159 -10.10 -14.68 -13.56
CA ASP A 159 -9.52 -15.57 -14.57
C ASP A 159 -9.16 -16.93 -13.99
N ARG A 160 -8.73 -16.99 -12.72
CA ARG A 160 -8.37 -18.25 -12.04
C ARG A 160 -9.55 -19.02 -11.50
N VAL A 161 -10.58 -18.36 -10.98
CA VAL A 161 -11.68 -19.00 -10.22
C VAL A 161 -12.95 -19.10 -11.04
N ALA A 162 -13.25 -18.08 -11.84
CA ALA A 162 -14.49 -18.00 -12.63
C ALA A 162 -14.29 -18.35 -14.11
N GLY A 163 -13.04 -18.61 -14.55
CA GLY A 163 -12.76 -18.94 -15.94
C GLY A 163 -13.00 -17.78 -16.92
N THR A 164 -12.84 -16.55 -16.45
CA THR A 164 -12.81 -15.38 -17.32
C THR A 164 -11.47 -15.30 -18.07
N HIS A 165 -11.37 -14.46 -19.09
CA HIS A 165 -10.20 -14.38 -19.96
C HIS A 165 -9.70 -12.95 -20.13
N PHE A 166 -9.69 -12.15 -19.04
CA PHE A 166 -9.20 -10.77 -19.09
C PHE A 166 -7.75 -10.67 -19.57
N PHE A 167 -6.93 -11.65 -19.18
CA PHE A 167 -5.50 -11.64 -19.45
C PHE A 167 -5.04 -12.81 -20.33
N ASP A 168 -5.94 -13.62 -20.86
CA ASP A 168 -5.62 -14.73 -21.76
C ASP A 168 -5.61 -14.25 -23.22
N PRO A 169 -4.44 -14.17 -23.90
CA PRO A 169 -4.36 -13.70 -25.29
C PRO A 169 -5.07 -14.60 -26.28
N TYR A 170 -5.18 -15.90 -26.00
CA TYR A 170 -5.84 -16.85 -26.91
C TYR A 170 -7.35 -16.67 -26.95
N MET A 171 -7.93 -16.09 -25.91
CA MET A 171 -9.36 -15.82 -25.79
C MET A 171 -9.71 -14.34 -25.89
N GLY A 172 -8.78 -13.51 -26.42
CA GLY A 172 -9.00 -12.09 -26.64
C GLY A 172 -8.63 -11.17 -25.49
N GLY A 173 -8.04 -11.70 -24.42
CA GLY A 173 -7.50 -10.91 -23.32
C GLY A 173 -6.14 -10.30 -23.63
N SER A 174 -5.60 -9.52 -22.71
CA SER A 174 -4.33 -8.80 -22.90
C SER A 174 -3.39 -8.95 -21.69
N VAL A 175 -2.26 -9.61 -21.88
CA VAL A 175 -1.17 -9.66 -20.89
C VAL A 175 -0.63 -8.26 -20.56
N LEU A 176 -0.56 -7.40 -21.57
CA LEU A 176 -0.06 -6.04 -21.43
C LEU A 176 -0.98 -5.19 -20.54
N LEU A 177 -2.29 -5.45 -20.56
CA LEU A 177 -3.25 -4.78 -19.68
C LEU A 177 -2.90 -5.00 -18.20
N TYR A 178 -2.55 -6.24 -17.81
CA TYR A 178 -2.10 -6.51 -16.44
C TYR A 178 -0.87 -5.68 -16.06
N GLN A 179 0.12 -5.65 -16.94
CA GLN A 179 1.35 -4.90 -16.68
C GLN A 179 1.07 -3.41 -16.51
N HIS A 180 0.23 -2.82 -17.34
CA HIS A 180 -0.15 -1.41 -17.24
C HIS A 180 -0.86 -1.10 -15.93
N LEU A 181 -1.85 -1.92 -15.54
CA LEU A 181 -2.56 -1.76 -14.28
C LEU A 181 -1.62 -1.93 -13.07
N PHE A 182 -0.73 -2.92 -13.12
CA PHE A 182 0.25 -3.16 -12.07
C PHE A 182 1.23 -1.98 -11.92
N TRP A 183 1.83 -1.53 -13.01
CA TRP A 183 2.84 -0.47 -12.96
C TRP A 183 2.26 0.93 -12.77
N PHE A 184 0.97 1.10 -12.97
CA PHE A 184 0.28 2.32 -12.55
C PHE A 184 0.35 2.53 -11.03
N LEU A 185 0.40 1.44 -10.27
CA LEU A 185 0.72 1.49 -8.85
C LEU A 185 2.22 1.45 -8.60
N ALA A 186 2.93 0.48 -9.18
CA ALA A 186 4.23 0.06 -8.66
C ALA A 186 5.30 1.16 -8.73
N HIS A 187 5.18 2.14 -9.62
CA HIS A 187 6.04 3.32 -9.57
C HIS A 187 5.60 4.32 -8.48
N PRO A 188 4.34 4.78 -8.39
CA PRO A 188 3.88 5.57 -7.24
C PRO A 188 4.19 4.93 -5.89
N GLU A 189 4.16 3.62 -5.79
CA GLU A 189 4.45 2.90 -4.55
C GLU A 189 5.89 3.10 -4.07
N VAL A 190 6.88 3.16 -4.95
CA VAL A 190 8.26 3.46 -4.53
C VAL A 190 8.37 4.87 -3.94
N TYR A 191 7.55 5.82 -4.41
CA TYR A 191 7.45 7.13 -3.78
C TYR A 191 6.70 7.08 -2.44
N VAL A 192 5.69 6.25 -2.31
CA VAL A 192 5.01 5.96 -1.02
C VAL A 192 6.00 5.46 0.03
N LEU A 193 6.99 4.67 -0.38
CA LEU A 193 8.05 4.17 0.51
C LEU A 193 9.02 5.29 0.92
N ILE A 194 9.46 6.13 -0.01
CA ILE A 194 10.55 7.08 0.23
C ILE A 194 10.09 8.42 0.82
N LEU A 195 8.91 8.95 0.43
CA LEU A 195 8.47 10.28 0.86
C LEU A 195 8.31 10.40 2.38
N PRO A 196 7.64 9.47 3.10
CA PRO A 196 7.55 9.56 4.55
C PRO A 196 8.91 9.46 5.23
N ALA A 197 9.81 8.62 4.70
CA ALA A 197 11.17 8.50 5.21
C ALA A 197 11.95 9.81 5.05
N LEU A 198 11.86 10.47 3.88
CA LEU A 198 12.44 11.80 3.66
C LEU A 198 11.83 12.85 4.60
N GLY A 199 10.52 12.78 4.86
CA GLY A 199 9.84 13.64 5.82
C GLY A 199 10.43 13.51 7.22
N ILE A 200 10.57 12.29 7.72
CA ILE A 200 11.16 12.00 9.04
C ILE A 200 12.62 12.47 9.09
N VAL A 201 13.43 12.10 8.09
CA VAL A 201 14.86 12.43 8.05
C VAL A 201 15.07 13.95 8.06
N ALA A 202 14.29 14.70 7.27
CA ALA A 202 14.40 16.15 7.23
C ALA A 202 14.11 16.79 8.60
N GLU A 203 13.07 16.34 9.31
CA GLU A 203 12.74 16.84 10.64
C GLU A 203 13.77 16.43 11.69
N VAL A 204 14.24 15.21 11.67
CA VAL A 204 15.27 14.72 12.60
C VAL A 204 16.57 15.52 12.43
N ILE A 205 17.00 15.76 11.19
CA ILE A 205 18.19 16.58 10.93
C ILE A 205 17.98 18.00 11.43
N ALA A 206 16.87 18.66 11.06
CA ALA A 206 16.59 20.04 11.50
C ALA A 206 16.57 20.15 13.02
N ASN A 207 15.95 19.20 13.72
CA ASN A 207 15.89 19.16 15.18
C ASN A 207 17.28 18.96 15.80
N ASN A 208 18.09 18.04 15.28
CA ASN A 208 19.42 17.73 15.83
C ASN A 208 20.42 18.89 15.65
N ILE A 209 20.36 19.57 14.50
CA ILE A 209 21.21 20.75 14.27
C ILE A 209 20.64 22.04 14.90
N ARG A 210 19.42 21.98 15.48
CA ARG A 210 18.71 23.12 16.09
C ARG A 210 18.54 24.31 15.13
N LYS A 211 18.30 24.06 13.86
CA LYS A 211 18.08 25.08 12.83
C LYS A 211 16.80 24.77 12.06
N PRO A 212 16.10 25.81 11.56
CA PRO A 212 14.95 25.59 10.71
C PRO A 212 15.35 24.86 9.43
N LEU A 213 14.43 24.07 8.87
CA LEU A 213 14.63 23.36 7.62
C LEU A 213 14.84 24.37 6.50
N TRP A 214 16.02 24.31 5.86
CA TRP A 214 16.34 25.19 4.74
C TRP A 214 15.47 24.86 3.53
N GLY A 215 14.93 25.88 2.88
CA GLY A 215 14.14 25.67 1.65
C GLY A 215 12.77 25.02 1.87
N TYR A 216 12.20 25.05 3.07
CA TYR A 216 10.90 24.42 3.38
C TYR A 216 9.83 24.74 2.31
N LYS A 217 9.66 26.00 1.93
CA LYS A 217 8.65 26.42 0.94
C LYS A 217 8.92 25.89 -0.48
N SER A 218 10.16 25.57 -0.82
CA SER A 218 10.53 25.02 -2.12
C SER A 218 10.51 23.50 -2.13
N MET A 219 10.51 22.86 -0.96
CA MET A 219 10.40 21.42 -0.80
C MET A 219 8.94 20.94 -0.73
N VAL A 220 8.04 21.80 -0.23
CA VAL A 220 6.59 21.59 -0.22
C VAL A 220 5.99 21.91 -1.59
#